data_5d672af831f8345325a88f63a6356be8
#
_entry.id   5d672af831f8345325a88f63a6356be8
#
_cell.length_a   1.000
_cell.length_b   1.000
_cell.length_c   1.000
_cell.angle_alpha   90.00
_cell.angle_beta   90.00
_cell.angle_gamma   90.00
#
_symmetry.space_group_name_H-M   'P 1'
#
loop_
_entity.id
_entity.type
_entity.pdbx_description
1 polymer ?
#
loop_
_entity_poly.entity_id
_entity_poly.type
_entity_poly.pdbx_seq_one_letter_code
_entity_poly.pdbx_strand_id
1 'polypeptide(L)'
;MNSTILAAGAVVWRKSEKKKIEVVIIHRPKYDDWTFPKGKTEIGEPLISCAHREVLEETNIESAFGPYLGEVEYSTTDGKKKVSFWSAKAIKEKEFKANAEVDQIKWVEVTKVKSLLTLDTDKKILEKFINIELDTKPFILLRHAKAITRDEWQGEDDDRPLDSYGQNQAKRLLAIYQVFNLEEIHSSDAVRCYDTVNPITKGLNLKLEVTGKLSEDTYKKDKEKAFDYAKELIKSNLSVLICSHNPILPKMLNKLTKKSEVDADEGKLSPGDGWVIHRIGKEIIQIDRIDAPSF
;
A
#
# COMPACT_ATOMS: atom_id res chain seq x y z
N MET A 1 8.44 26.96 15.28
CA MET A 1 7.29 26.09 14.95
C MET A 1 7.73 24.67 15.25
N ASN A 2 7.09 23.98 16.19
CA ASN A 2 7.44 22.58 16.45
C ASN A 2 6.99 21.75 15.23
N SER A 3 7.95 21.22 14.49
CA SER A 3 7.67 20.35 13.36
C SER A 3 7.02 19.03 13.85
N THR A 4 5.97 18.58 13.16
CA THR A 4 5.37 17.28 13.44
C THR A 4 6.32 16.18 12.96
N ILE A 5 6.70 15.27 13.83
CA ILE A 5 7.50 14.10 13.51
C ILE A 5 6.57 13.05 12.90
N LEU A 6 6.82 12.68 11.65
CA LEU A 6 6.09 11.61 11.00
C LEU A 6 6.74 10.26 11.31
N ALA A 7 5.91 9.27 11.52
CA ALA A 7 6.31 7.90 11.77
C ALA A 7 5.28 6.93 11.19
N ALA A 8 5.69 5.68 10.99
CA ALA A 8 4.79 4.67 10.48
C ALA A 8 5.14 3.28 11.05
N GLY A 9 4.16 2.41 11.10
CA GLY A 9 4.31 1.05 11.59
C GLY A 9 3.18 0.14 11.16
N ALA A 10 3.19 -1.10 11.64
CA ALA A 10 2.12 -2.04 11.33
C ALA A 10 1.78 -2.95 12.50
N VAL A 11 0.52 -3.40 12.52
CA VAL A 11 0.10 -4.57 13.32
C VAL A 11 0.40 -5.81 12.48
N VAL A 12 1.56 -6.42 12.73
CA VAL A 12 1.98 -7.62 12.00
C VAL A 12 1.28 -8.82 12.62
N TRP A 13 0.63 -9.63 11.77
CA TRP A 13 -0.20 -10.73 12.22
C TRP A 13 0.04 -12.03 11.44
N ARG A 14 -0.30 -13.14 12.07
CA ARG A 14 -0.33 -14.47 11.44
C ARG A 14 -1.47 -15.32 12.00
N LYS A 15 -1.80 -16.41 11.32
CA LYS A 15 -2.63 -17.49 11.89
C LYS A 15 -1.70 -18.52 12.52
N SER A 16 -1.90 -18.78 13.82
CA SER A 16 -1.18 -19.86 14.52
C SER A 16 -1.64 -21.24 14.00
N GLU A 17 -0.94 -22.30 14.39
CA GLU A 17 -1.32 -23.69 14.08
C GLU A 17 -2.76 -24.02 14.53
N LYS A 18 -3.23 -23.39 15.62
CA LYS A 18 -4.61 -23.51 16.13
C LYS A 18 -5.58 -22.57 15.41
N LYS A 19 -5.20 -21.96 14.29
CA LYS A 19 -5.97 -21.00 13.49
C LYS A 19 -6.39 -19.73 14.25
N LYS A 20 -5.76 -19.42 15.38
CA LYS A 20 -5.97 -18.18 16.11
C LYS A 20 -5.12 -17.06 15.50
N ILE A 21 -5.62 -15.83 15.56
CA ILE A 21 -4.86 -14.66 15.15
C ILE A 21 -3.87 -14.31 16.25
N GLU A 22 -2.61 -14.26 15.89
CA GLU A 22 -1.52 -13.75 16.71
C GLU A 22 -0.96 -12.48 16.07
N VAL A 23 -0.54 -11.55 16.90
CA VAL A 23 0.16 -10.32 16.48
C VAL A 23 1.53 -10.26 17.13
N VAL A 24 2.50 -9.69 16.43
CA VAL A 24 3.82 -9.46 17.00
C VAL A 24 3.84 -8.14 17.76
N ILE A 25 4.45 -8.16 18.92
CA ILE A 25 4.83 -6.97 19.70
C ILE A 25 6.33 -7.01 19.97
N ILE A 26 6.93 -5.84 20.07
CA ILE A 26 8.36 -5.64 20.33
C ILE A 26 8.56 -5.02 21.71
N HIS A 27 9.65 -5.39 22.38
CA HIS A 27 10.10 -4.73 23.59
C HIS A 27 11.26 -3.78 23.29
N ARG A 28 11.12 -2.53 23.78
CA ARG A 28 12.15 -1.49 23.61
C ARG A 28 12.84 -1.20 24.94
N PRO A 29 14.09 -1.67 25.13
CA PRO A 29 14.78 -1.59 26.43
C PRO A 29 14.97 -0.15 26.90
N LYS A 30 15.15 0.82 25.99
CA LYS A 30 15.31 2.24 26.34
C LYS A 30 14.07 2.83 27.06
N TYR A 31 12.87 2.31 26.77
CA TYR A 31 11.60 2.82 27.30
C TYR A 31 10.94 1.82 28.26
N ASP A 32 11.47 0.61 28.34
CA ASP A 32 10.90 -0.53 29.07
C ASP A 32 9.41 -0.73 28.74
N ASP A 33 9.08 -0.72 27.42
CA ASP A 33 7.72 -0.78 26.90
C ASP A 33 7.53 -1.87 25.84
N TRP A 34 6.28 -2.37 25.75
CA TRP A 34 5.81 -3.28 24.72
C TRP A 34 4.91 -2.52 23.76
N THR A 35 5.21 -2.60 22.45
CA THR A 35 4.56 -1.79 21.41
C THR A 35 4.48 -2.55 20.08
N PHE A 36 3.68 -2.05 19.14
CA PHE A 36 3.78 -2.50 17.74
C PHE A 36 5.03 -1.92 17.07
N PRO A 37 5.64 -2.66 16.11
CA PRO A 37 6.80 -2.17 15.37
C PRO A 37 6.46 -0.88 14.60
N LYS A 38 7.29 0.15 14.76
CA LYS A 38 7.13 1.49 14.17
C LYS A 38 8.32 2.38 14.36
N GLY A 39 8.63 3.21 13.39
CA GLY A 39 9.69 4.19 13.52
C GLY A 39 9.48 5.47 12.72
N LYS A 40 10.47 6.36 12.73
CA LYS A 40 10.41 7.67 12.06
C LYS A 40 10.64 7.52 10.57
N THR A 41 9.96 8.35 9.76
CA THR A 41 10.25 8.43 8.33
C THR A 41 11.63 9.02 8.07
N GLU A 42 12.29 8.52 7.05
CA GLU A 42 13.44 9.18 6.43
C GLU A 42 12.98 10.33 5.53
N ILE A 43 13.91 11.18 5.11
CA ILE A 43 13.59 12.33 4.24
C ILE A 43 13.02 11.85 2.90
N GLY A 44 11.79 12.27 2.60
CA GLY A 44 11.10 11.89 1.37
C GLY A 44 10.64 10.43 1.30
N GLU A 45 10.68 9.70 2.42
CA GLU A 45 10.19 8.33 2.50
C GLU A 45 8.65 8.31 2.62
N PRO A 46 7.94 7.57 1.75
CA PRO A 46 6.50 7.36 1.91
C PRO A 46 6.17 6.61 3.21
N LEU A 47 5.09 6.99 3.89
CA LEU A 47 4.70 6.40 5.18
C LEU A 47 4.58 4.87 5.13
N ILE A 48 4.00 4.31 4.08
CA ILE A 48 3.84 2.86 3.95
C ILE A 48 5.19 2.14 3.73
N SER A 49 6.13 2.80 3.03
CA SER A 49 7.50 2.28 2.86
C SER A 49 8.27 2.31 4.18
N CYS A 50 8.12 3.38 4.96
CA CYS A 50 8.64 3.49 6.32
C CYS A 50 8.09 2.35 7.20
N ALA A 51 6.77 2.15 7.22
CA ALA A 51 6.17 1.07 8.01
C ALA A 51 6.74 -0.31 7.64
N HIS A 52 6.94 -0.57 6.34
CA HIS A 52 7.52 -1.83 5.85
C HIS A 52 8.99 -1.98 6.28
N ARG A 53 9.79 -0.93 6.15
CA ARG A 53 11.20 -0.92 6.58
C ARG A 53 11.31 -1.18 8.08
N GLU A 54 10.57 -0.44 8.90
CA GLU A 54 10.59 -0.56 10.35
C GLU A 54 10.13 -1.94 10.83
N VAL A 55 9.08 -2.51 10.23
CA VAL A 55 8.66 -3.89 10.52
C VAL A 55 9.82 -4.86 10.26
N LEU A 56 10.50 -4.73 9.13
CA LEU A 56 11.60 -5.63 8.78
C LEU A 56 12.80 -5.44 9.71
N GLU A 57 13.19 -4.20 10.03
CA GLU A 57 14.32 -3.87 10.90
C GLU A 57 14.09 -4.30 12.35
N GLU A 58 12.89 -4.04 12.89
CA GLU A 58 12.57 -4.30 14.29
C GLU A 58 12.17 -5.76 14.56
N THR A 59 11.72 -6.52 13.54
CA THR A 59 11.21 -7.88 13.77
C THR A 59 11.87 -8.98 12.92
N ASN A 60 12.54 -8.62 11.84
CA ASN A 60 13.06 -9.53 10.80
C ASN A 60 11.96 -10.39 10.13
N ILE A 61 10.71 -9.84 10.05
CA ILE A 61 9.56 -10.49 9.44
C ILE A 61 9.24 -9.82 8.09
N GLU A 62 9.32 -10.58 7.01
CA GLU A 62 8.78 -10.17 5.72
C GLU A 62 7.25 -10.24 5.77
N SER A 63 6.55 -9.15 5.39
CA SER A 63 5.11 -9.06 5.53
C SER A 63 4.42 -8.45 4.32
N ALA A 64 3.17 -8.87 4.06
CA ALA A 64 2.28 -8.29 3.05
C ALA A 64 1.31 -7.33 3.73
N PHE A 65 1.29 -6.09 3.27
CA PHE A 65 0.46 -5.03 3.84
C PHE A 65 -0.99 -5.17 3.37
N GLY A 66 -1.89 -5.02 4.33
CA GLY A 66 -3.33 -4.98 4.16
C GLY A 66 -3.90 -3.58 4.44
N PRO A 67 -5.18 -3.47 4.88
CA PRO A 67 -5.88 -2.22 5.10
C PRO A 67 -5.15 -1.26 6.06
N TYR A 68 -5.28 0.03 5.76
CA TYR A 68 -4.85 1.12 6.63
C TYR A 68 -5.72 1.16 7.89
N LEU A 69 -5.07 1.16 9.06
CA LEU A 69 -5.72 1.19 10.37
C LEU A 69 -5.95 2.61 10.89
N GLY A 70 -5.40 3.61 10.20
CA GLY A 70 -5.45 5.00 10.60
C GLY A 70 -4.20 5.45 11.34
N GLU A 71 -4.31 6.58 12.03
CA GLU A 71 -3.21 7.24 12.68
C GLU A 71 -3.51 7.54 14.15
N VAL A 72 -2.45 7.73 14.90
CA VAL A 72 -2.46 8.24 16.27
C VAL A 72 -1.46 9.40 16.40
N GLU A 73 -1.81 10.36 17.24
CA GLU A 73 -0.95 11.50 17.53
C GLU A 73 -0.70 11.60 19.04
N TYR A 74 0.52 11.93 19.42
CA TYR A 74 0.89 12.18 20.81
C TYR A 74 2.08 13.12 20.89
N SER A 75 2.24 13.77 22.05
CA SER A 75 3.36 14.65 22.33
C SER A 75 4.56 13.86 22.83
N THR A 76 5.73 14.25 22.37
CA THR A 76 7.03 13.76 22.85
C THR A 76 7.90 14.94 23.29
N THR A 77 9.05 14.68 23.90
CA THR A 77 10.04 15.73 24.21
C THR A 77 10.53 16.47 22.96
N ASP A 78 10.53 15.79 21.81
CA ASP A 78 11.03 16.32 20.54
C ASP A 78 9.92 17.05 19.72
N GLY A 79 8.66 17.04 20.19
CA GLY A 79 7.51 17.66 19.52
C GLY A 79 6.32 16.70 19.37
N LYS A 80 5.36 17.07 18.54
CA LYS A 80 4.22 16.22 18.19
C LYS A 80 4.69 15.08 17.28
N LYS A 81 4.31 13.85 17.59
CA LYS A 81 4.56 12.67 16.75
C LYS A 81 3.23 12.13 16.23
N LYS A 82 3.16 11.95 14.91
CA LYS A 82 2.02 11.37 14.21
C LYS A 82 2.45 10.04 13.61
N VAL A 83 1.77 8.96 13.97
CA VAL A 83 2.12 7.59 13.56
C VAL A 83 0.97 6.98 12.78
N SER A 84 1.24 6.59 11.54
CA SER A 84 0.30 5.88 10.67
C SER A 84 0.51 4.37 10.76
N PHE A 85 -0.58 3.59 10.77
CA PHE A 85 -0.53 2.14 10.92
C PHE A 85 -1.32 1.40 9.85
N TRP A 86 -0.79 0.25 9.46
CA TRP A 86 -1.44 -0.72 8.57
C TRP A 86 -1.55 -2.08 9.26
N SER A 87 -2.47 -2.92 8.83
CA SER A 87 -2.36 -4.36 9.08
C SER A 87 -1.30 -4.94 8.16
N ALA A 88 -0.55 -5.94 8.63
CA ALA A 88 0.44 -6.60 7.78
C ALA A 88 0.51 -8.10 8.09
N LYS A 89 0.27 -8.95 7.09
CA LYS A 89 0.33 -10.41 7.23
C LYS A 89 1.77 -10.88 7.13
N ALA A 90 2.26 -11.62 8.13
CA ALA A 90 3.56 -12.26 8.07
C ALA A 90 3.61 -13.27 6.91
N ILE A 91 4.61 -13.14 6.05
CA ILE A 91 4.86 -14.03 4.89
C ILE A 91 6.03 -14.96 5.18
N LYS A 92 7.11 -14.41 5.75
CA LYS A 92 8.30 -15.16 6.09
C LYS A 92 8.94 -14.60 7.33
N GLU A 93 9.23 -15.47 8.27
CA GLU A 93 9.94 -15.12 9.50
C GLU A 93 11.40 -15.56 9.37
N LYS A 94 12.31 -14.67 9.69
CA LYS A 94 13.73 -14.95 9.84
C LYS A 94 14.09 -14.90 11.33
N GLU A 95 15.21 -15.47 11.70
CA GLU A 95 15.70 -15.42 13.07
C GLU A 95 15.83 -13.96 13.53
N PHE A 96 15.14 -13.62 14.61
CA PHE A 96 15.22 -12.31 15.23
C PHE A 96 16.60 -12.15 15.91
N LYS A 97 17.20 -10.98 15.73
CA LYS A 97 18.46 -10.61 16.39
C LYS A 97 18.23 -9.36 17.21
N ALA A 98 18.36 -9.51 18.53
CA ALA A 98 18.26 -8.38 19.46
C ALA A 98 19.28 -7.29 19.13
N ASN A 99 18.87 -6.04 19.29
CA ASN A 99 19.72 -4.86 19.11
C ASN A 99 19.41 -3.80 20.19
N ALA A 100 20.02 -2.61 20.09
CA ALA A 100 19.84 -1.54 21.07
C ALA A 100 18.43 -0.92 21.08
N GLU A 101 17.66 -1.08 20.01
CA GLU A 101 16.31 -0.53 19.88
C GLU A 101 15.25 -1.55 20.29
N VAL A 102 15.44 -2.83 19.91
CA VAL A 102 14.52 -3.93 20.20
C VAL A 102 15.33 -5.12 20.72
N ASP A 103 15.08 -5.53 21.95
CA ASP A 103 15.75 -6.68 22.59
C ASP A 103 14.90 -7.95 22.58
N GLN A 104 13.56 -7.84 22.45
CA GLN A 104 12.65 -8.98 22.41
C GLN A 104 11.50 -8.74 21.44
N ILE A 105 11.06 -9.82 20.78
CA ILE A 105 9.80 -9.88 20.07
C ILE A 105 8.92 -11.01 20.64
N LYS A 106 7.60 -10.83 20.60
CA LYS A 106 6.64 -11.87 21.03
C LYS A 106 5.46 -11.95 20.08
N TRP A 107 5.13 -13.16 19.66
CA TRP A 107 3.83 -13.46 19.07
C TRP A 107 2.81 -13.66 20.19
N VAL A 108 1.74 -12.89 20.16
CA VAL A 108 0.71 -12.90 21.22
C VAL A 108 -0.66 -13.07 20.56
N GLU A 109 -1.48 -13.96 21.12
CA GLU A 109 -2.88 -14.09 20.71
C GLU A 109 -3.59 -12.73 20.83
N VAL A 110 -4.31 -12.30 19.78
CA VAL A 110 -4.89 -10.96 19.67
C VAL A 110 -5.79 -10.59 20.85
N THR A 111 -6.49 -11.58 21.43
CA THR A 111 -7.34 -11.40 22.61
C THR A 111 -6.57 -11.07 23.90
N LYS A 112 -5.27 -11.35 23.94
CA LYS A 112 -4.41 -11.17 25.12
C LYS A 112 -3.47 -9.97 24.99
N VAL A 113 -3.23 -9.49 23.78
CA VAL A 113 -2.20 -8.49 23.53
C VAL A 113 -2.51 -7.13 24.16
N LYS A 114 -3.79 -6.75 24.32
CA LYS A 114 -4.21 -5.48 24.94
C LYS A 114 -3.60 -5.26 26.34
N SER A 115 -3.50 -6.32 27.14
CA SER A 115 -2.95 -6.24 28.50
C SER A 115 -1.41 -6.12 28.54
N LEU A 116 -0.73 -6.44 27.43
CA LEU A 116 0.73 -6.35 27.31
C LEU A 116 1.18 -5.03 26.72
N LEU A 117 0.36 -4.41 25.87
CA LEU A 117 0.68 -3.13 25.26
C LEU A 117 0.77 -2.02 26.31
N THR A 118 1.90 -1.35 26.35
CA THR A 118 2.17 -0.26 27.30
C THR A 118 1.46 1.03 26.87
N LEU A 119 1.47 1.33 25.57
CA LEU A 119 0.94 2.60 25.03
C LEU A 119 -0.55 2.53 24.74
N ASP A 120 -1.32 3.49 25.25
CA ASP A 120 -2.75 3.58 24.94
C ASP A 120 -3.03 3.89 23.46
N THR A 121 -2.11 4.53 22.77
CA THR A 121 -2.17 4.74 21.32
C THR A 121 -2.15 3.41 20.57
N ASP A 122 -1.33 2.45 20.98
CA ASP A 122 -1.26 1.13 20.35
C ASP A 122 -2.52 0.29 20.67
N LYS A 123 -3.11 0.47 21.87
CA LYS A 123 -4.41 -0.16 22.20
C LYS A 123 -5.54 0.36 21.31
N LYS A 124 -5.53 1.66 20.94
CA LYS A 124 -6.50 2.21 19.98
C LYS A 124 -6.32 1.63 18.57
N ILE A 125 -5.09 1.42 18.13
CA ILE A 125 -4.80 0.76 16.86
C ILE A 125 -5.23 -0.71 16.90
N LEU A 126 -4.98 -1.40 18.00
CA LEU A 126 -5.46 -2.77 18.20
C LEU A 126 -7.00 -2.85 18.05
N GLU A 127 -7.75 -1.92 18.64
CA GLU A 127 -9.22 -1.87 18.51
C GLU A 127 -9.66 -1.72 17.06
N LYS A 128 -8.97 -0.93 16.26
CA LYS A 128 -9.24 -0.85 14.81
C LYS A 128 -8.89 -2.16 14.11
N PHE A 129 -7.74 -2.76 14.44
CA PHE A 129 -7.28 -4.01 13.84
C PHE A 129 -8.25 -5.19 14.08
N ILE A 130 -8.82 -5.32 15.26
CA ILE A 130 -9.77 -6.42 15.58
C ILE A 130 -11.14 -6.28 14.90
N ASN A 131 -11.45 -5.08 14.40
CA ASN A 131 -12.72 -4.76 13.74
C ASN A 131 -12.64 -4.76 12.21
N ILE A 132 -11.48 -5.07 11.62
CA ILE A 132 -11.36 -5.19 10.17
C ILE A 132 -11.29 -6.65 9.74
N GLU A 133 -11.69 -6.89 8.50
CA GLU A 133 -11.45 -8.17 7.85
C GLU A 133 -9.98 -8.32 7.48
N LEU A 134 -9.39 -9.43 7.91
CA LEU A 134 -8.01 -9.80 7.62
C LEU A 134 -7.95 -10.68 6.35
N ASP A 135 -6.74 -10.94 5.86
CA ASP A 135 -6.48 -11.83 4.71
C ASP A 135 -7.06 -11.31 3.39
N THR A 136 -7.10 -9.98 3.25
CA THR A 136 -7.54 -9.34 2.00
C THR A 136 -6.49 -9.48 0.90
N LYS A 137 -6.96 -9.46 -0.36
CA LYS A 137 -6.13 -9.35 -1.56
C LYS A 137 -6.23 -7.93 -2.12
N PRO A 138 -5.12 -7.22 -2.36
CA PRO A 138 -5.14 -5.90 -2.96
C PRO A 138 -5.48 -5.98 -4.46
N PHE A 139 -6.32 -5.06 -4.91
CA PHE A 139 -6.55 -4.76 -6.32
C PHE A 139 -6.24 -3.27 -6.51
N ILE A 140 -5.13 -2.97 -7.16
CA ILE A 140 -4.56 -1.63 -7.20
C ILE A 140 -4.87 -0.95 -8.52
N LEU A 141 -5.36 0.27 -8.45
CA LEU A 141 -5.58 1.16 -9.60
C LEU A 141 -4.56 2.30 -9.53
N LEU A 142 -3.54 2.26 -10.38
CA LEU A 142 -2.44 3.22 -10.42
C LEU A 142 -2.58 4.12 -11.65
N ARG A 143 -2.58 5.44 -11.45
CA ARG A 143 -2.42 6.38 -12.56
C ARG A 143 -0.94 6.45 -12.97
N HIS A 144 -0.69 6.47 -14.30
CA HIS A 144 0.66 6.68 -14.80
C HIS A 144 1.33 7.91 -14.15
N ALA A 145 2.65 7.85 -13.97
CA ALA A 145 3.47 8.94 -13.46
C ALA A 145 3.44 10.16 -14.42
N LYS A 146 4.02 11.27 -14.01
CA LYS A 146 3.95 12.51 -14.77
C LYS A 146 4.60 12.34 -16.14
N ALA A 147 3.85 12.63 -17.19
CA ALA A 147 4.31 12.59 -18.58
C ALA A 147 4.56 14.01 -19.12
N ILE A 148 5.36 14.13 -20.17
CA ILE A 148 5.48 15.36 -20.95
C ILE A 148 4.07 15.85 -21.30
N THR A 149 3.84 17.17 -21.33
CA THR A 149 2.50 17.71 -21.62
C THR A 149 2.13 17.47 -23.09
N ARG A 150 0.83 17.47 -23.40
CA ARG A 150 0.37 17.27 -24.79
C ARG A 150 0.85 18.36 -25.72
N ASP A 151 0.98 19.60 -25.23
CA ASP A 151 1.40 20.74 -26.02
C ASP A 151 2.90 20.70 -26.35
N GLU A 152 3.68 20.00 -25.55
CA GLU A 152 5.13 19.82 -25.77
C GLU A 152 5.46 18.57 -26.61
N TRP A 153 4.48 17.65 -26.80
CA TRP A 153 4.69 16.40 -27.51
C TRP A 153 4.13 16.46 -28.96
N GLN A 154 4.97 16.14 -29.94
CA GLN A 154 4.58 16.22 -31.37
C GLN A 154 4.27 14.85 -32.01
N GLY A 155 4.41 13.75 -31.26
CA GLY A 155 4.08 12.40 -31.72
C GLY A 155 2.66 11.99 -31.38
N GLU A 156 2.35 10.71 -31.61
CA GLU A 156 1.08 10.11 -31.18
C GLU A 156 0.96 10.14 -29.66
N ASP A 157 -0.25 10.36 -29.11
CA ASP A 157 -0.46 10.50 -27.65
C ASP A 157 -0.05 9.24 -26.87
N ASP A 158 -0.19 8.07 -27.47
CA ASP A 158 0.18 6.80 -26.82
C ASP A 158 1.70 6.64 -26.71
N ASP A 159 2.48 7.25 -27.59
CA ASP A 159 3.96 7.27 -27.57
C ASP A 159 4.53 8.34 -26.63
N ARG A 160 3.71 9.18 -26.06
CA ARG A 160 4.13 10.28 -25.16
C ARG A 160 4.74 9.73 -23.87
N PRO A 161 6.06 10.02 -23.62
CA PRO A 161 6.81 9.44 -22.53
C PRO A 161 6.60 10.19 -21.20
N LEU A 162 7.13 9.61 -20.12
CA LEU A 162 7.28 10.31 -18.84
C LEU A 162 8.27 11.48 -18.98
N ASP A 163 7.99 12.59 -18.28
CA ASP A 163 9.00 13.64 -18.10
C ASP A 163 10.07 13.19 -17.05
N SER A 164 11.09 14.01 -16.82
CA SER A 164 12.17 13.69 -15.87
C SER A 164 11.66 13.50 -14.44
N TYR A 165 10.62 14.27 -14.04
CA TYR A 165 9.98 14.12 -12.73
C TYR A 165 9.23 12.78 -12.65
N GLY A 166 8.44 12.44 -13.68
CA GLY A 166 7.71 11.18 -13.73
C GLY A 166 8.61 9.95 -13.79
N GLN A 167 9.76 10.03 -14.45
CA GLN A 167 10.75 8.95 -14.40
C GLN A 167 11.28 8.70 -12.98
N ASN A 168 11.51 9.77 -12.21
CA ASN A 168 11.88 9.66 -10.81
C ASN A 168 10.72 9.14 -9.94
N GLN A 169 9.47 9.59 -10.18
CA GLN A 169 8.29 9.00 -9.54
C GLN A 169 8.23 7.49 -9.78
N ALA A 170 8.30 7.05 -11.04
CA ALA A 170 8.21 5.64 -11.43
C ALA A 170 9.23 4.76 -10.67
N LYS A 171 10.48 5.21 -10.53
CA LYS A 171 11.51 4.48 -9.77
C LYS A 171 11.14 4.31 -8.29
N ARG A 172 10.55 5.35 -7.67
CA ARG A 172 10.18 5.33 -6.24
C ARG A 172 8.90 4.56 -5.96
N LEU A 173 8.04 4.35 -6.96
CA LEU A 173 6.82 3.56 -6.81
C LEU A 173 7.10 2.09 -6.41
N LEU A 174 8.27 1.55 -6.74
CA LEU A 174 8.66 0.22 -6.29
C LEU A 174 8.63 0.11 -4.76
N ALA A 175 9.21 1.09 -4.04
CA ALA A 175 9.23 1.08 -2.57
C ALA A 175 7.82 1.08 -1.96
N ILE A 176 6.83 1.68 -2.65
CA ILE A 176 5.43 1.71 -2.22
C ILE A 176 4.73 0.38 -2.52
N TYR A 177 4.86 -0.13 -3.76
CA TYR A 177 4.02 -1.26 -4.19
C TYR A 177 4.59 -2.64 -3.86
N GLN A 178 5.89 -2.75 -3.51
CA GLN A 178 6.49 -4.00 -3.05
C GLN A 178 5.85 -4.56 -1.77
N VAL A 179 5.24 -3.71 -0.95
CA VAL A 179 4.65 -4.11 0.33
C VAL A 179 3.38 -4.96 0.17
N PHE A 180 2.74 -4.94 -1.00
CA PHE A 180 1.43 -5.57 -1.25
C PHE A 180 1.49 -7.03 -1.72
N ASN A 181 2.68 -7.62 -1.82
CA ASN A 181 2.85 -9.00 -2.30
C ASN A 181 2.08 -9.25 -3.61
N LEU A 182 2.34 -8.39 -4.62
CA LEU A 182 1.67 -8.46 -5.92
C LEU A 182 2.00 -9.77 -6.64
N GLU A 183 1.00 -10.28 -7.38
CA GLU A 183 1.09 -11.52 -8.18
C GLU A 183 1.02 -11.20 -9.68
N GLU A 184 0.30 -10.14 -10.08
CA GLU A 184 0.17 -9.71 -11.47
C GLU A 184 0.23 -8.18 -11.60
N ILE A 185 0.82 -7.70 -12.71
CA ILE A 185 0.86 -6.28 -13.08
C ILE A 185 0.39 -6.14 -14.52
N HIS A 186 -0.62 -5.27 -14.71
CA HIS A 186 -1.24 -4.98 -16.00
C HIS A 186 -1.08 -3.50 -16.33
N SER A 187 -0.80 -3.19 -17.58
CA SER A 187 -0.62 -1.80 -18.05
C SER A 187 -1.39 -1.54 -19.33
N SER A 188 -1.87 -0.31 -19.49
CA SER A 188 -2.15 0.24 -20.80
C SER A 188 -0.89 0.14 -21.68
N ASP A 189 -1.09 0.01 -22.99
CA ASP A 189 -0.04 0.00 -24.01
C ASP A 189 0.63 1.36 -24.23
N ALA A 190 0.06 2.46 -23.70
CA ALA A 190 0.70 3.77 -23.73
C ALA A 190 2.06 3.77 -23.04
N VAL A 191 3.08 4.35 -23.67
CA VAL A 191 4.47 4.40 -23.20
C VAL A 191 4.56 4.91 -21.74
N ARG A 192 3.84 5.98 -21.40
CA ARG A 192 3.81 6.53 -20.04
C ARG A 192 3.30 5.56 -18.98
N CYS A 193 2.36 4.67 -19.32
CA CYS A 193 1.87 3.64 -18.40
C CYS A 193 2.88 2.51 -18.24
N TYR A 194 3.42 2.03 -19.36
CA TYR A 194 4.49 1.02 -19.37
C TYR A 194 5.69 1.47 -18.54
N ASP A 195 6.20 2.68 -18.80
CA ASP A 195 7.37 3.23 -18.10
C ASP A 195 7.12 3.44 -16.60
N THR A 196 5.88 3.70 -16.21
CA THR A 196 5.50 3.84 -14.80
C THR A 196 5.65 2.53 -14.04
N VAL A 197 5.24 1.41 -14.60
CA VAL A 197 5.24 0.11 -13.89
C VAL A 197 6.47 -0.75 -14.16
N ASN A 198 7.24 -0.45 -15.18
CA ASN A 198 8.44 -1.21 -15.54
C ASN A 198 9.47 -1.31 -14.38
N PRO A 199 9.75 -0.26 -13.58
CA PRO A 199 10.59 -0.40 -12.39
C PRO A 199 10.00 -1.35 -11.35
N ILE A 200 8.66 -1.34 -11.17
CA ILE A 200 7.97 -2.22 -10.21
C ILE A 200 8.09 -3.68 -10.68
N THR A 201 7.78 -3.96 -11.95
CA THR A 201 7.85 -5.31 -12.51
C THR A 201 9.25 -5.91 -12.42
N LYS A 202 10.27 -5.11 -12.73
CA LYS A 202 11.67 -5.52 -12.62
C LYS A 202 12.09 -5.78 -11.17
N GLY A 203 11.73 -4.87 -10.27
CA GLY A 203 12.08 -4.99 -8.84
C GLY A 203 11.43 -6.18 -8.16
N LEU A 204 10.19 -6.53 -8.55
CA LEU A 204 9.44 -7.67 -8.03
C LEU A 204 9.64 -8.96 -8.81
N ASN A 205 10.38 -8.92 -9.92
CA ASN A 205 10.55 -10.05 -10.84
C ASN A 205 9.21 -10.63 -11.32
N LEU A 206 8.25 -9.75 -11.64
CA LEU A 206 6.92 -10.12 -12.14
C LEU A 206 6.83 -9.88 -13.65
N LYS A 207 5.96 -10.64 -14.32
CA LYS A 207 5.62 -10.40 -15.73
C LYS A 207 4.70 -9.19 -15.85
N LEU A 208 4.96 -8.33 -16.84
CA LEU A 208 4.08 -7.23 -17.21
C LEU A 208 3.14 -7.67 -18.33
N GLU A 209 1.85 -7.60 -18.10
CA GLU A 209 0.82 -7.78 -19.12
C GLU A 209 0.40 -6.43 -19.68
N VAL A 210 0.74 -6.18 -20.95
CA VAL A 210 0.40 -4.93 -21.67
C VAL A 210 -0.83 -5.16 -22.52
N THR A 211 -1.82 -4.23 -22.45
CA THR A 211 -3.07 -4.38 -23.20
C THR A 211 -3.68 -3.04 -23.62
N GLY A 212 -4.08 -2.94 -24.88
CA GLY A 212 -4.86 -1.81 -25.39
C GLY A 212 -6.27 -1.65 -24.78
N LYS A 213 -6.79 -2.66 -24.06
CA LYS A 213 -8.09 -2.55 -23.36
C LYS A 213 -8.08 -1.45 -22.29
N LEU A 214 -6.90 -1.09 -21.78
CA LEU A 214 -6.70 -0.06 -20.77
C LEU A 214 -6.28 1.30 -21.35
N SER A 215 -6.23 1.45 -22.70
CA SER A 215 -5.83 2.70 -23.36
C SER A 215 -6.97 3.73 -23.41
N GLU A 216 -6.63 5.01 -23.50
CA GLU A 216 -7.60 6.09 -23.66
C GLU A 216 -8.38 5.95 -24.98
N ASP A 217 -7.72 5.52 -26.04
CA ASP A 217 -8.33 5.39 -27.37
C ASP A 217 -9.33 4.25 -27.45
N THR A 218 -9.03 3.10 -26.87
CA THR A 218 -10.01 2.01 -26.73
C THR A 218 -11.18 2.46 -25.86
N TYR A 219 -10.91 3.16 -24.77
CA TYR A 219 -11.93 3.64 -23.85
C TYR A 219 -12.87 4.67 -24.47
N LYS A 220 -12.39 5.56 -25.36
CA LYS A 220 -13.24 6.49 -26.12
C LYS A 220 -14.21 5.74 -27.04
N LYS A 221 -13.77 4.64 -27.66
CA LYS A 221 -14.56 3.82 -28.59
C LYS A 221 -15.52 2.88 -27.85
N ASP A 222 -15.04 2.24 -26.79
CA ASP A 222 -15.79 1.25 -26.02
C ASP A 222 -15.31 1.21 -24.57
N LYS A 223 -16.09 1.86 -23.70
CA LYS A 223 -15.78 1.98 -22.26
C LYS A 223 -15.84 0.65 -21.53
N GLU A 224 -16.69 -0.29 -21.99
CA GLU A 224 -16.92 -1.55 -21.28
C GLU A 224 -15.70 -2.47 -21.33
N LYS A 225 -14.87 -2.39 -22.37
CA LYS A 225 -13.67 -3.23 -22.50
C LYS A 225 -12.72 -3.10 -21.29
N ALA A 226 -12.47 -1.88 -20.80
CA ALA A 226 -11.62 -1.68 -19.63
C ALA A 226 -12.26 -2.23 -18.35
N PHE A 227 -13.58 -2.05 -18.21
CA PHE A 227 -14.30 -2.51 -17.03
C PHE A 227 -14.46 -4.03 -16.99
N ASP A 228 -14.74 -4.65 -18.11
CA ASP A 228 -14.85 -6.11 -18.20
C ASP A 228 -13.48 -6.77 -17.96
N TYR A 229 -12.41 -6.16 -18.47
CA TYR A 229 -11.06 -6.61 -18.17
C TYR A 229 -10.75 -6.59 -16.66
N ALA A 230 -11.06 -5.48 -15.97
CA ALA A 230 -10.88 -5.37 -14.53
C ALA A 230 -11.74 -6.40 -13.75
N LYS A 231 -13.00 -6.63 -14.19
CA LYS A 231 -13.88 -7.66 -13.60
C LYS A 231 -13.33 -9.07 -13.74
N GLU A 232 -12.70 -9.41 -14.87
CA GLU A 232 -12.06 -10.72 -15.05
C GLU A 232 -10.87 -10.86 -14.10
N LEU A 233 -10.04 -9.82 -13.94
CA LEU A 233 -8.92 -9.84 -13.00
C LEU A 233 -9.37 -9.97 -11.54
N ILE A 234 -10.47 -9.35 -11.14
CA ILE A 234 -11.03 -9.54 -9.79
C ILE A 234 -11.46 -11.00 -9.55
N LYS A 235 -11.96 -11.69 -10.58
CA LYS A 235 -12.37 -13.11 -10.46
C LYS A 235 -11.18 -14.05 -10.24
N SER A 236 -9.97 -13.69 -10.71
CA SER A 236 -8.75 -14.50 -10.50
C SER A 236 -8.37 -14.65 -9.02
N ASN A 237 -8.86 -13.76 -8.16
CA ASN A 237 -8.53 -13.69 -6.73
C ASN A 237 -7.02 -13.51 -6.46
N LEU A 238 -6.28 -12.92 -7.39
CA LEU A 238 -4.86 -12.58 -7.24
C LEU A 238 -4.68 -11.15 -6.74
N SER A 239 -3.51 -10.86 -6.19
CA SER A 239 -3.07 -9.49 -5.86
C SER A 239 -2.62 -8.80 -7.15
N VAL A 240 -3.38 -7.81 -7.62
CA VAL A 240 -3.23 -7.23 -8.96
C VAL A 240 -2.99 -5.73 -8.90
N LEU A 241 -2.10 -5.24 -9.77
CA LEU A 241 -1.94 -3.82 -10.05
C LEU A 241 -2.31 -3.53 -11.51
N ILE A 242 -3.19 -2.56 -11.73
CA ILE A 242 -3.53 -2.01 -13.06
C ILE A 242 -3.00 -0.58 -13.16
N CYS A 243 -2.17 -0.31 -14.17
CA CYS A 243 -1.73 1.05 -14.52
C CYS A 243 -2.48 1.56 -15.75
N SER A 244 -3.12 2.72 -15.61
CA SER A 244 -3.89 3.33 -16.70
C SER A 244 -4.03 4.86 -16.51
N HIS A 245 -5.12 5.45 -16.99
CA HIS A 245 -5.34 6.88 -17.17
C HIS A 245 -6.50 7.40 -16.32
N ASN A 246 -6.48 8.67 -15.99
CA ASN A 246 -7.49 9.30 -15.17
C ASN A 246 -8.95 9.21 -15.72
N PRO A 247 -9.23 9.31 -17.03
CA PRO A 247 -10.58 9.12 -17.50
C PRO A 247 -11.16 7.73 -17.23
N ILE A 248 -10.29 6.71 -17.11
CA ILE A 248 -10.66 5.30 -16.94
C ILE A 248 -10.75 4.94 -15.46
N LEU A 249 -9.70 5.22 -14.69
CA LEU A 249 -9.55 4.71 -13.31
C LEU A 249 -10.64 5.17 -12.35
N PRO A 250 -11.07 6.46 -12.27
CA PRO A 250 -12.16 6.85 -11.39
C PRO A 250 -13.49 6.16 -11.73
N LYS A 251 -13.79 6.00 -13.03
CA LYS A 251 -15.01 5.31 -13.46
C LYS A 251 -14.93 3.81 -13.25
N MET A 252 -13.74 3.22 -13.36
CA MET A 252 -13.49 1.83 -13.03
C MET A 252 -13.70 1.61 -11.52
N LEU A 253 -13.14 2.45 -10.66
CA LEU A 253 -13.37 2.42 -9.22
C LEU A 253 -14.85 2.45 -8.91
N ASN A 254 -15.58 3.49 -9.37
CA ASN A 254 -17.02 3.64 -9.13
C ASN A 254 -17.83 2.43 -9.63
N LYS A 255 -17.45 1.83 -10.75
CA LYS A 255 -18.15 0.66 -11.29
C LYS A 255 -17.90 -0.60 -10.48
N LEU A 256 -16.68 -0.78 -9.96
CA LEU A 256 -16.31 -1.90 -9.08
C LEU A 256 -16.98 -1.78 -7.71
N THR A 257 -17.08 -0.56 -7.17
CA THR A 257 -17.60 -0.30 -5.82
C THR A 257 -19.11 -0.11 -5.75
N LYS A 258 -19.80 0.01 -6.90
CA LYS A 258 -21.25 0.33 -6.99
C LYS A 258 -22.16 -0.51 -6.08
N LYS A 259 -21.75 -1.74 -5.73
CA LYS A 259 -22.52 -2.67 -4.89
C LYS A 259 -21.90 -2.87 -3.51
N SER A 260 -20.83 -2.15 -3.19
CA SER A 260 -20.21 -2.19 -1.87
C SER A 260 -20.78 -1.10 -0.96
N GLU A 261 -20.70 -1.30 0.34
CA GLU A 261 -21.02 -0.28 1.34
C GLU A 261 -19.83 0.65 1.64
N VAL A 262 -18.72 0.45 0.93
CA VAL A 262 -17.49 1.22 1.12
C VAL A 262 -17.55 2.47 0.25
N ASP A 263 -17.41 3.64 0.86
CA ASP A 263 -17.30 4.90 0.15
C ASP A 263 -16.02 4.91 -0.71
N ALA A 264 -16.22 5.14 -2.00
CA ALA A 264 -15.11 5.37 -2.91
C ALA A 264 -14.71 6.84 -2.87
N ASP A 265 -13.42 7.12 -2.74
CA ASP A 265 -12.90 8.48 -2.99
C ASP A 265 -13.13 8.82 -4.48
N GLU A 266 -14.13 9.67 -4.75
CA GLU A 266 -14.50 10.10 -6.10
C GLU A 266 -13.48 11.07 -6.72
N GLY A 267 -12.42 11.41 -6.03
CA GLY A 267 -11.38 12.32 -6.48
C GLY A 267 -10.63 11.82 -7.72
N LYS A 268 -10.06 12.76 -8.48
CA LYS A 268 -9.12 12.42 -9.53
C LYS A 268 -7.77 12.08 -8.89
N LEU A 269 -7.11 11.05 -9.41
CA LEU A 269 -5.73 10.75 -9.05
C LEU A 269 -4.78 11.78 -9.69
N SER A 270 -3.79 12.29 -8.95
CA SER A 270 -2.63 12.95 -9.54
C SER A 270 -1.73 11.92 -10.24
N PRO A 271 -0.84 12.31 -11.16
CA PRO A 271 0.08 11.37 -11.77
C PRO A 271 0.91 10.61 -10.73
N GLY A 272 0.89 9.29 -10.79
CA GLY A 272 1.56 8.41 -9.83
C GLY A 272 0.75 8.08 -8.57
N ASP A 273 -0.42 8.71 -8.35
CA ASP A 273 -1.34 8.31 -7.28
C ASP A 273 -2.07 7.01 -7.62
N GLY A 274 -2.53 6.31 -6.60
CA GLY A 274 -3.31 5.09 -6.76
C GLY A 274 -4.35 4.87 -5.69
N TRP A 275 -5.28 3.96 -5.96
CA TRP A 275 -6.18 3.36 -4.96
C TRP A 275 -5.81 1.91 -4.75
N VAL A 276 -5.83 1.48 -3.51
CA VAL A 276 -5.72 0.07 -3.11
C VAL A 276 -7.09 -0.39 -2.65
N ILE A 277 -7.71 -1.25 -3.42
CA ILE A 277 -8.98 -1.88 -3.10
C ILE A 277 -8.65 -3.19 -2.37
N HIS A 278 -8.84 -3.22 -1.06
CA HIS A 278 -8.71 -4.41 -0.23
C HIS A 278 -9.98 -5.25 -0.34
N ARG A 279 -9.86 -6.52 -0.76
CA ARG A 279 -11.02 -7.37 -1.03
C ARG A 279 -10.83 -8.82 -0.55
N ILE A 280 -11.94 -9.49 -0.30
CA ILE A 280 -12.03 -10.94 -0.08
C ILE A 280 -12.92 -11.51 -1.20
N GLY A 281 -12.32 -12.26 -2.12
CA GLY A 281 -13.02 -12.64 -3.34
C GLY A 281 -13.48 -11.43 -4.14
N LYS A 282 -14.80 -11.20 -4.23
CA LYS A 282 -15.40 -10.03 -4.91
C LYS A 282 -15.91 -8.96 -3.95
N GLU A 283 -15.89 -9.23 -2.65
CA GLU A 283 -16.33 -8.31 -1.62
C GLU A 283 -15.23 -7.28 -1.34
N ILE A 284 -15.59 -6.00 -1.42
CA ILE A 284 -14.67 -4.89 -1.12
C ILE A 284 -14.79 -4.56 0.36
N ILE A 285 -13.67 -4.59 1.05
CA ILE A 285 -13.58 -4.39 2.49
C ILE A 285 -13.20 -2.94 2.81
N GLN A 286 -12.22 -2.40 2.08
CA GLN A 286 -11.71 -1.05 2.30
C GLN A 286 -11.04 -0.54 1.03
N ILE A 287 -11.02 0.78 0.87
CA ILE A 287 -10.29 1.46 -0.20
C ILE A 287 -9.35 2.46 0.45
N ASP A 288 -8.07 2.30 0.19
CA ASP A 288 -7.04 3.24 0.64
C ASP A 288 -6.52 4.03 -0.56
N ARG A 289 -6.28 5.33 -0.36
CA ARG A 289 -5.57 6.16 -1.33
C ARG A 289 -4.09 6.17 -1.01
N ILE A 290 -3.28 6.08 -2.04
CA ILE A 290 -1.83 6.23 -1.97
C ILE A 290 -1.43 7.41 -2.84
N ASP A 291 -0.81 8.40 -2.23
CA ASP A 291 -0.27 9.53 -2.94
C ASP A 291 1.09 9.17 -3.58
N ALA A 292 1.36 9.77 -4.73
CA ALA A 292 2.62 9.62 -5.43
C ALA A 292 3.79 10.13 -4.55
N PRO A 293 4.99 9.51 -4.66
CA PRO A 293 6.16 10.02 -3.98
C PRO A 293 6.48 11.44 -4.49
N SER A 294 6.64 12.37 -3.55
CA SER A 294 7.10 13.74 -3.79
C SER A 294 8.57 13.88 -3.42
N PHE A 295 9.27 14.84 -4.04
CA PHE A 295 10.70 15.15 -3.82
C PHE A 295 11.01 16.57 -4.23
#